data_85f8c03061996d220fe8ba87a597631f
#
_entry.id   85f8c03061996d220fe8ba87a597631f
#
_cell.length_a   1.000
_cell.length_b   1.000
_cell.length_c   1.000
_cell.angle_alpha   90.00
_cell.angle_beta   90.00
_cell.angle_gamma   90.00
#
_symmetry.space_group_name_H-M   'P 1'
#
loop_
_entity.id
_entity.type
_entity.pdbx_description
1 polymer ?
#
loop_
_entity_poly.entity_id
_entity_poly.type
_entity_poly.pdbx_seq_one_letter_code
_entity_poly.pdbx_strand_id
1 'polypeptide(L)'
;MHKNTKLLPYERREAYRRWIAGDRVTDLARYFHVSRKTLYEVFQKAKLGVFENYSSKNLRYRTLEYGLKKLRKVEIALGKKIVKREHRLKRYTKKHPGELVHTDSSVLPLIPGEAFVTPREYMYVFIDDYSRVLFADILPDQTSYSAAIVLDEALEMFPFSVECMYSDNGKEFKGAFKALCQKHNIPQRFTKPYHPQTNGKAERVIKTIKGILRTHRFSSREERRRILYAIVRHYNHIRPHQSLGGIAPFTSLKKYIDETKAEIKEL
;
A
#
# COMPACT_ATOMS: atom_id res chain seq x y z
N MET A 1 15.22 -2.51 -23.85
CA MET A 1 16.29 -3.56 -23.82
C MET A 1 17.38 -3.13 -22.87
N HIS A 2 17.84 -3.97 -21.96
CA HIS A 2 18.92 -3.59 -21.05
C HIS A 2 20.25 -3.58 -21.81
N LYS A 3 21.04 -2.51 -21.64
CA LYS A 3 22.30 -2.21 -22.37
C LYS A 3 23.35 -3.35 -22.36
N ASN A 4 23.17 -4.37 -21.51
CA ASN A 4 24.11 -5.50 -21.31
C ASN A 4 23.55 -6.86 -21.72
N THR A 5 22.44 -6.93 -22.46
CA THR A 5 21.87 -8.21 -22.90
C THR A 5 22.61 -8.69 -24.16
N LYS A 6 23.51 -9.66 -24.00
CA LYS A 6 24.33 -10.22 -25.09
C LYS A 6 23.57 -11.19 -25.99
N LEU A 7 22.47 -11.83 -25.48
CA LEU A 7 21.63 -12.77 -26.21
C LEU A 7 20.18 -12.57 -25.82
N LEU A 8 19.29 -12.57 -26.80
CA LEU A 8 17.85 -12.54 -26.60
C LEU A 8 17.32 -13.89 -26.08
N PRO A 9 16.13 -13.94 -25.46
CA PRO A 9 15.58 -15.21 -24.96
C PRO A 9 15.44 -16.31 -26.02
N TYR A 10 15.04 -15.96 -27.24
CA TYR A 10 14.94 -16.92 -28.35
C TYR A 10 16.31 -17.42 -28.80
N GLU A 11 17.33 -16.56 -28.85
CA GLU A 11 18.72 -16.94 -29.17
C GLU A 11 19.30 -17.89 -28.13
N ARG A 12 18.96 -17.71 -26.86
CA ARG A 12 19.38 -18.61 -25.76
C ARG A 12 18.76 -19.99 -25.91
N ARG A 13 17.47 -20.04 -26.28
CA ARG A 13 16.76 -21.32 -26.55
C ARG A 13 17.40 -22.03 -27.75
N GLU A 14 17.66 -21.30 -28.80
CA GLU A 14 18.28 -21.84 -30.00
C GLU A 14 19.72 -22.33 -29.73
N ALA A 15 20.54 -21.54 -29.06
CA ALA A 15 21.91 -21.94 -28.69
C ALA A 15 21.92 -23.19 -27.81
N TYR A 16 20.97 -23.28 -26.86
CA TYR A 16 20.86 -24.45 -25.99
C TYR A 16 20.37 -25.70 -26.74
N ARG A 17 19.39 -25.57 -27.63
CA ARG A 17 18.88 -26.64 -28.47
C ARG A 17 19.99 -27.22 -29.35
N ARG A 18 20.73 -26.35 -30.01
CA ARG A 18 21.86 -26.74 -30.90
C ARG A 18 23.00 -27.40 -30.12
N TRP A 19 23.29 -26.90 -28.90
CA TRP A 19 24.28 -27.53 -28.05
C TRP A 19 23.85 -28.94 -27.63
N ILE A 20 22.59 -29.16 -27.28
CA ILE A 20 22.06 -30.52 -26.98
C ILE A 20 22.10 -31.42 -28.22
N ALA A 21 21.90 -30.85 -29.40
CA ALA A 21 22.00 -31.59 -30.67
C ALA A 21 23.43 -31.94 -31.08
N GLY A 22 24.47 -31.49 -30.30
CA GLY A 22 25.86 -31.88 -30.48
C GLY A 22 26.77 -30.79 -31.09
N ASP A 23 26.26 -29.58 -31.35
CA ASP A 23 27.07 -28.48 -31.88
C ASP A 23 28.19 -28.10 -30.87
N ARG A 24 29.37 -27.80 -31.40
CA ARG A 24 30.51 -27.37 -30.55
C ARG A 24 30.29 -25.98 -30.00
N VAL A 25 30.58 -25.78 -28.73
CA VAL A 25 30.43 -24.46 -28.06
C VAL A 25 31.26 -23.37 -28.75
N THR A 26 32.38 -23.71 -29.35
CA THR A 26 33.24 -22.81 -30.14
C THR A 26 32.52 -22.24 -31.36
N ASP A 27 31.75 -23.07 -32.06
CA ASP A 27 31.04 -22.69 -33.27
C ASP A 27 29.78 -21.91 -32.96
N LEU A 28 29.08 -22.29 -31.90
CA LEU A 28 27.97 -21.52 -31.35
C LEU A 28 28.40 -20.14 -30.84
N ALA A 29 29.59 -20.03 -30.22
CA ALA A 29 30.12 -18.77 -29.77
C ALA A 29 30.43 -17.80 -30.93
N ARG A 30 30.95 -18.34 -32.07
CA ARG A 30 31.15 -17.56 -33.30
C ARG A 30 29.82 -17.18 -33.92
N TYR A 31 28.88 -18.11 -34.04
CA TYR A 31 27.57 -17.87 -34.66
C TYR A 31 26.76 -16.79 -33.94
N PHE A 32 26.71 -16.84 -32.61
CA PHE A 32 25.98 -15.86 -31.79
C PHE A 32 26.80 -14.64 -31.38
N HIS A 33 28.03 -14.50 -31.86
CA HIS A 33 28.94 -13.38 -31.55
C HIS A 33 29.12 -13.12 -30.05
N VAL A 34 29.21 -14.19 -29.26
CA VAL A 34 29.41 -14.12 -27.80
C VAL A 34 30.59 -14.97 -27.34
N SER A 35 31.07 -14.72 -26.13
CA SER A 35 32.12 -15.53 -25.55
C SER A 35 31.62 -16.94 -25.18
N ARG A 36 32.50 -17.94 -25.21
CA ARG A 36 32.20 -19.28 -24.71
C ARG A 36 31.68 -19.27 -23.27
N LYS A 37 32.26 -18.39 -22.42
CA LYS A 37 31.81 -18.19 -21.05
C LYS A 37 30.33 -17.78 -20.98
N THR A 38 29.91 -16.86 -21.84
CA THR A 38 28.51 -16.43 -21.94
C THR A 38 27.58 -17.60 -22.30
N LEU A 39 27.98 -18.47 -23.23
CA LEU A 39 27.18 -19.65 -23.57
C LEU A 39 27.10 -20.66 -22.44
N TYR A 40 28.17 -20.91 -21.73
CA TYR A 40 28.11 -21.81 -20.56
C TYR A 40 27.18 -21.28 -19.46
N GLU A 41 27.17 -19.96 -19.22
CA GLU A 41 26.24 -19.33 -18.31
C GLU A 41 24.78 -19.47 -18.78
N VAL A 42 24.55 -19.34 -20.09
CA VAL A 42 23.23 -19.57 -20.72
C VAL A 42 22.82 -21.04 -20.56
N PHE A 43 23.69 -21.99 -20.86
CA PHE A 43 23.38 -23.42 -20.79
C PHE A 43 23.11 -23.88 -19.34
N GLN A 44 23.81 -23.34 -18.36
CA GLN A 44 23.48 -23.61 -16.96
C GLN A 44 22.08 -23.12 -16.57
N LYS A 45 21.69 -21.94 -17.05
CA LYS A 45 20.34 -21.40 -16.82
C LYS A 45 19.28 -22.17 -17.62
N ALA A 46 19.60 -22.55 -18.85
CA ALA A 46 18.73 -23.31 -19.73
C ALA A 46 18.39 -24.72 -19.20
N LYS A 47 19.35 -25.39 -18.53
CA LYS A 47 19.10 -26.65 -17.81
C LYS A 47 18.03 -26.55 -16.74
N LEU A 48 17.79 -25.35 -16.23
CA LEU A 48 16.74 -25.01 -15.25
C LEU A 48 15.50 -24.42 -15.90
N GLY A 49 15.39 -24.48 -17.23
CA GLY A 49 14.26 -23.94 -17.98
C GLY A 49 14.22 -22.40 -18.08
N VAL A 50 15.31 -21.71 -17.73
CA VAL A 50 15.35 -20.25 -17.65
C VAL A 50 16.00 -19.63 -18.88
N PHE A 51 15.19 -19.07 -19.76
CA PHE A 51 15.64 -18.37 -20.98
C PHE A 51 15.39 -16.87 -20.96
N GLU A 52 14.47 -16.40 -20.13
CA GLU A 52 14.03 -15.02 -20.09
C GLU A 52 15.03 -14.05 -19.42
N ASN A 53 14.92 -12.77 -19.78
CA ASN A 53 15.67 -11.72 -19.12
C ASN A 53 14.91 -11.25 -17.88
N TYR A 54 15.33 -11.72 -16.77
CA TYR A 54 14.76 -11.25 -15.53
C TYR A 54 15.66 -10.17 -14.90
N SER A 55 15.06 -9.12 -14.39
CA SER A 55 15.77 -8.10 -13.63
C SER A 55 16.43 -8.73 -12.40
N SER A 56 17.69 -8.42 -12.15
CA SER A 56 18.42 -8.88 -10.95
C SER A 56 17.73 -8.49 -9.63
N LYS A 57 16.84 -7.50 -9.67
CA LYS A 57 16.02 -7.08 -8.53
C LYS A 57 14.87 -8.05 -8.23
N ASN A 58 14.37 -8.77 -9.24
CA ASN A 58 13.22 -9.68 -9.13
C ASN A 58 13.60 -11.16 -9.13
N LEU A 59 14.85 -11.48 -9.41
CA LEU A 59 15.31 -12.85 -9.57
C LEU A 59 16.29 -13.25 -8.50
N ARG A 60 15.78 -14.10 -7.66
CA ARG A 60 16.60 -14.91 -6.76
C ARG A 60 16.74 -16.31 -7.33
N TYR A 61 17.27 -16.43 -8.57
CA TYR A 61 17.68 -17.73 -9.09
C TYR A 61 19.00 -18.12 -8.48
N ARG A 62 18.97 -19.19 -7.77
CA ARG A 62 20.15 -19.80 -7.18
C ARG A 62 20.11 -21.30 -7.42
N THR A 63 21.26 -21.84 -7.83
CA THR A 63 21.49 -23.27 -8.00
C THR A 63 21.04 -24.07 -6.77
N LEU A 64 20.62 -25.33 -6.96
CA LEU A 64 20.12 -26.21 -5.90
C LEU A 64 21.05 -26.28 -4.67
N GLU A 65 22.37 -26.23 -4.85
CA GLU A 65 23.33 -26.22 -3.73
C GLU A 65 23.28 -24.90 -2.90
N TYR A 66 23.01 -23.79 -3.56
CA TYR A 66 22.78 -22.51 -2.91
C TYR A 66 21.39 -22.49 -2.26
N GLY A 67 20.47 -23.30 -2.78
CA GLY A 67 19.12 -23.45 -2.28
C GLY A 67 19.06 -24.05 -0.89
N LEU A 68 19.76 -25.14 -0.64
CA LEU A 68 19.74 -25.85 0.65
C LEU A 68 20.37 -25.03 1.80
N LYS A 69 21.53 -24.40 1.55
CA LYS A 69 22.13 -23.49 2.55
C LYS A 69 21.28 -22.25 2.79
N LYS A 70 20.47 -21.82 1.81
CA LYS A 70 19.61 -20.67 1.93
C LYS A 70 18.23 -21.02 2.47
N LEU A 71 17.67 -22.18 2.16
CA LEU A 71 16.47 -22.69 2.82
C LEU A 71 16.65 -22.70 4.33
N ARG A 72 17.79 -23.18 4.83
CA ARG A 72 18.11 -23.16 6.25
C ARG A 72 18.22 -21.74 6.83
N LYS A 73 18.80 -20.77 6.07
CA LYS A 73 18.80 -19.35 6.47
C LYS A 73 17.40 -18.71 6.37
N VAL A 74 16.60 -19.13 5.40
CA VAL A 74 15.21 -18.70 5.22
C VAL A 74 14.31 -19.29 6.31
N GLU A 75 14.49 -20.55 6.69
CA GLU A 75 13.78 -21.18 7.82
C GLU A 75 14.11 -20.51 9.15
N ILE A 76 15.38 -20.21 9.41
CA ILE A 76 15.80 -19.45 10.60
C ILE A 76 15.27 -18.02 10.55
N ALA A 77 15.26 -17.37 9.38
CA ALA A 77 14.74 -16.02 9.21
C ALA A 77 13.20 -15.98 9.26
N LEU A 78 12.52 -17.03 8.77
CA LEU A 78 11.06 -17.22 8.91
C LEU A 78 10.71 -17.53 10.36
N GLY A 79 11.44 -18.40 11.04
CA GLY A 79 11.26 -18.65 12.47
C GLY A 79 11.40 -17.37 13.30
N LYS A 80 12.46 -16.57 13.04
CA LYS A 80 12.64 -15.25 13.66
C LYS A 80 11.57 -14.24 13.26
N LYS A 81 11.05 -14.30 12.02
CA LYS A 81 9.92 -13.47 11.56
C LYS A 81 8.60 -13.91 12.18
N ILE A 82 8.38 -15.19 12.36
CA ILE A 82 7.18 -15.74 13.01
C ILE A 82 7.18 -15.31 14.48
N VAL A 83 8.27 -15.52 15.21
CA VAL A 83 8.40 -15.08 16.61
C VAL A 83 8.27 -13.54 16.72
N LYS A 84 8.94 -12.77 15.84
CA LYS A 84 8.73 -11.31 15.76
C LYS A 84 7.30 -10.93 15.39
N ARG A 85 6.61 -11.74 14.59
CA ARG A 85 5.22 -11.50 14.18
C ARG A 85 4.26 -11.83 15.31
N GLU A 86 4.50 -12.87 16.09
CA GLU A 86 3.73 -13.19 17.30
C GLU A 86 3.93 -12.14 18.39
N HIS A 87 5.16 -11.65 18.62
CA HIS A 87 5.42 -10.51 19.49
C HIS A 87 4.87 -9.17 18.95
N ARG A 88 4.76 -8.98 17.61
CA ARG A 88 4.10 -7.83 16.98
C ARG A 88 2.57 -7.97 16.96
N LEU A 89 2.05 -9.17 17.10
CA LEU A 89 0.61 -9.47 17.03
C LEU A 89 -0.15 -9.19 18.34
N LYS A 90 0.46 -8.57 19.31
CA LYS A 90 -0.30 -7.69 20.22
C LYS A 90 -0.71 -6.42 19.43
N ARG A 91 -1.42 -6.64 18.32
CA ARG A 91 -2.11 -5.58 17.60
C ARG A 91 -3.15 -5.07 18.55
N TYR A 92 -2.90 -3.88 19.03
CA TYR A 92 -3.85 -3.06 19.69
C TYR A 92 -5.05 -2.86 18.74
N THR A 93 -6.04 -3.70 18.87
CA THR A 93 -7.29 -3.61 18.12
C THR A 93 -8.26 -2.88 19.00
N LYS A 94 -8.88 -1.84 18.51
CA LYS A 94 -9.92 -1.12 19.20
C LYS A 94 -11.12 -2.03 19.39
N LYS A 95 -11.97 -1.73 20.39
CA LYS A 95 -13.04 -2.63 20.80
C LYS A 95 -14.33 -2.40 20.01
N HIS A 96 -14.54 -1.17 19.55
CA HIS A 96 -15.75 -0.78 18.82
C HIS A 96 -15.45 0.34 17.79
N PRO A 97 -16.37 0.55 16.83
CA PRO A 97 -16.28 1.67 15.88
C PRO A 97 -16.29 3.02 16.60
N GLY A 98 -15.48 3.95 16.14
CA GLY A 98 -15.38 5.31 16.68
C GLY A 98 -14.47 5.46 17.91
N GLU A 99 -14.02 4.38 18.55
CA GLU A 99 -13.11 4.47 19.70
C GLU A 99 -11.82 5.22 19.37
N LEU A 100 -11.34 5.10 18.13
CA LEU A 100 -10.20 5.83 17.63
C LEU A 100 -10.28 6.04 16.11
N VAL A 101 -10.24 7.28 15.68
CA VAL A 101 -10.15 7.64 14.26
C VAL A 101 -8.77 8.20 13.98
N HIS A 102 -8.05 7.59 13.05
CA HIS A 102 -6.78 8.09 12.55
C HIS A 102 -7.01 9.13 11.48
N THR A 103 -6.27 10.24 11.53
CA THR A 103 -6.28 11.26 10.49
C THR A 103 -4.88 11.59 10.02
N ASP A 104 -4.78 11.95 8.76
CA ASP A 104 -3.54 12.39 8.12
C ASP A 104 -3.87 13.23 6.88
N SER A 105 -2.93 14.03 6.44
CA SER A 105 -3.06 14.83 5.23
C SER A 105 -1.94 14.54 4.24
N SER A 106 -2.19 14.77 2.97
CA SER A 106 -1.16 14.56 1.96
C SER A 106 -1.34 15.42 0.74
N VAL A 107 -0.26 16.10 0.33
CA VAL A 107 -0.24 16.89 -0.91
C VAL A 107 -0.52 16.01 -2.13
N LEU A 108 -1.33 16.52 -3.05
CA LEU A 108 -1.59 15.90 -4.35
C LEU A 108 -0.72 16.52 -5.46
N PRO A 109 -0.37 15.75 -6.49
CA PRO A 109 0.30 16.30 -7.65
C PRO A 109 -0.61 17.28 -8.41
N LEU A 110 -0.03 18.19 -9.16
CA LEU A 110 -0.75 19.02 -10.12
C LEU A 110 -1.46 18.14 -11.15
N ILE A 111 -2.57 18.61 -11.67
CA ILE A 111 -3.26 17.97 -12.79
C ILE A 111 -2.47 18.28 -14.07
N PRO A 112 -2.35 17.33 -15.01
CA PRO A 112 -1.70 17.58 -16.29
C PRO A 112 -2.32 18.79 -16.98
N GLY A 113 -1.48 19.77 -17.34
CA GLY A 113 -1.91 21.05 -17.93
C GLY A 113 -1.99 22.23 -16.95
N GLU A 114 -1.96 21.99 -15.64
CA GLU A 114 -1.82 23.07 -14.66
C GLU A 114 -0.40 23.66 -14.67
N ALA A 115 -0.31 24.98 -14.58
CA ALA A 115 0.98 25.67 -14.48
C ALA A 115 1.69 25.28 -13.17
N PHE A 116 3.04 25.20 -13.20
CA PHE A 116 3.83 24.84 -12.03
C PHE A 116 3.62 25.76 -10.81
N VAL A 117 3.24 27.03 -11.08
CA VAL A 117 2.93 28.01 -10.03
C VAL A 117 1.53 27.83 -9.41
N THR A 118 0.69 26.93 -9.95
CA THR A 118 -0.64 26.66 -9.42
C THR A 118 -0.52 26.07 -8.01
N PRO A 119 -1.23 26.59 -7.00
CA PRO A 119 -1.25 26.02 -5.67
C PRO A 119 -1.70 24.57 -5.68
N ARG A 120 -1.00 23.72 -4.94
CA ARG A 120 -1.34 22.29 -4.82
C ARG A 120 -2.52 22.10 -3.88
N GLU A 121 -3.29 21.06 -4.18
CA GLU A 121 -4.35 20.60 -3.29
C GLU A 121 -3.85 19.54 -2.32
N TYR A 122 -4.57 19.40 -1.21
CA TYR A 122 -4.26 18.47 -0.14
C TYR A 122 -5.45 17.55 0.10
N MET A 123 -5.16 16.27 0.16
CA MET A 123 -6.13 15.26 0.53
C MET A 123 -6.03 15.02 2.04
N TYR A 124 -7.16 15.10 2.71
CA TYR A 124 -7.32 14.73 4.11
C TYR A 124 -8.03 13.39 4.20
N VAL A 125 -7.61 12.54 5.13
CA VAL A 125 -8.22 11.24 5.34
C VAL A 125 -8.54 11.04 6.82
N PHE A 126 -9.67 10.39 7.08
CA PHE A 126 -10.13 9.97 8.40
C PHE A 126 -10.51 8.49 8.30
N ILE A 127 -9.86 7.63 9.07
CA ILE A 127 -10.12 6.20 9.06
C ILE A 127 -10.33 5.65 10.46
N ASP A 128 -11.46 5.00 10.66
CA ASP A 128 -11.73 4.32 11.93
C ASP A 128 -10.80 3.13 12.17
N ASP A 129 -10.29 3.04 13.39
CA ASP A 129 -9.34 2.00 13.77
C ASP A 129 -9.94 0.60 13.78
N TYR A 130 -11.20 0.47 14.18
CA TYR A 130 -11.91 -0.79 14.30
C TYR A 130 -12.50 -1.25 12.96
N SER A 131 -13.45 -0.52 12.42
CA SER A 131 -14.21 -0.88 11.22
C SER A 131 -13.49 -0.63 9.91
N ARG A 132 -12.42 0.20 9.91
CA ARG A 132 -11.74 0.70 8.70
C ARG A 132 -12.60 1.59 7.82
N VAL A 133 -13.75 2.04 8.29
CA VAL A 133 -14.56 3.01 7.56
C VAL A 133 -13.74 4.27 7.33
N LEU A 134 -13.74 4.71 6.11
CA LEU A 134 -12.91 5.80 5.58
C LEU A 134 -13.77 6.97 5.15
N PHE A 135 -13.37 8.17 5.55
CA PHE A 135 -13.77 9.43 4.93
C PHE A 135 -12.53 10.13 4.36
N ALA A 136 -12.67 10.79 3.22
CA ALA A 136 -11.60 11.61 2.64
C ALA A 136 -12.15 12.69 1.76
N ASP A 137 -11.51 13.86 1.77
CA ASP A 137 -11.78 14.96 0.87
C ASP A 137 -10.51 15.70 0.45
N ILE A 138 -10.62 16.56 -0.57
CA ILE A 138 -9.54 17.36 -1.13
C ILE A 138 -9.83 18.83 -0.91
N LEU A 139 -8.91 19.54 -0.27
CA LEU A 139 -8.98 20.98 -0.02
C LEU A 139 -7.80 21.70 -0.70
N PRO A 140 -7.95 23.03 -0.96
CA PRO A 140 -6.93 23.79 -1.69
C PRO A 140 -5.64 24.03 -0.91
N ASP A 141 -5.63 23.84 0.41
CA ASP A 141 -4.48 24.13 1.27
C ASP A 141 -4.34 23.14 2.43
N GLN A 142 -3.22 23.24 3.17
CA GLN A 142 -2.93 22.42 4.35
C GLN A 142 -3.01 23.28 5.62
N THR A 143 -4.17 23.90 5.82
CA THR A 143 -4.42 24.73 7.01
C THR A 143 -5.23 23.98 8.05
N SER A 144 -5.21 24.51 9.30
CA SER A 144 -6.09 23.98 10.35
C SER A 144 -7.57 24.25 10.10
N TYR A 145 -7.90 25.24 9.30
CA TYR A 145 -9.28 25.53 8.86
C TYR A 145 -9.76 24.46 7.86
N SER A 146 -8.96 24.17 6.85
CA SER A 146 -9.28 23.11 5.88
C SER A 146 -9.39 21.74 6.57
N ALA A 147 -8.51 21.42 7.50
CA ALA A 147 -8.59 20.20 8.30
C ALA A 147 -9.89 20.17 9.16
N ALA A 148 -10.31 21.31 9.72
CA ALA A 148 -11.54 21.41 10.50
C ALA A 148 -12.78 21.22 9.62
N ILE A 149 -12.83 21.80 8.41
CA ILE A 149 -13.93 21.61 7.47
C ILE A 149 -14.11 20.12 7.15
N VAL A 150 -13.01 19.42 6.79
CA VAL A 150 -13.09 18.00 6.46
C VAL A 150 -13.44 17.15 7.68
N LEU A 151 -13.02 17.55 8.89
CA LEU A 151 -13.43 16.90 10.13
C LEU A 151 -14.94 17.01 10.36
N ASP A 152 -15.50 18.22 10.18
CA ASP A 152 -16.94 18.45 10.37
C ASP A 152 -17.76 17.54 9.43
N GLU A 153 -17.41 17.53 8.13
CA GLU A 153 -18.02 16.63 7.15
C GLU A 153 -17.82 15.14 7.52
N ALA A 154 -16.65 14.75 8.04
CA ALA A 154 -16.38 13.38 8.45
C ALA A 154 -17.24 12.96 9.63
N LEU A 155 -17.44 13.86 10.61
CA LEU A 155 -18.30 13.60 11.78
C LEU A 155 -19.77 13.41 11.39
N GLU A 156 -20.24 14.13 10.38
CA GLU A 156 -21.61 13.95 9.85
C GLU A 156 -21.76 12.63 9.06
N MET A 157 -20.71 12.22 8.35
CA MET A 157 -20.73 11.04 7.49
C MET A 157 -20.48 9.72 8.23
N PHE A 158 -19.82 9.72 9.38
CA PHE A 158 -19.60 8.53 10.15
C PHE A 158 -20.90 8.05 10.84
N PRO A 159 -21.27 6.78 10.66
CA PRO A 159 -22.48 6.22 11.29
C PRO A 159 -22.25 5.80 12.76
N PHE A 160 -21.28 6.41 13.42
CA PHE A 160 -20.90 6.19 14.81
C PHE A 160 -20.29 7.45 15.41
N SER A 161 -20.37 7.59 16.74
CA SER A 161 -19.72 8.69 17.44
C SER A 161 -18.21 8.47 17.52
N VAL A 162 -17.43 9.54 17.34
CA VAL A 162 -15.98 9.51 17.44
C VAL A 162 -15.55 9.88 18.84
N GLU A 163 -14.85 8.96 19.52
CA GLU A 163 -14.38 9.17 20.90
C GLU A 163 -12.98 9.74 21.01
N CYS A 164 -12.13 9.52 20.01
CA CYS A 164 -10.75 10.00 20.03
C CYS A 164 -10.20 10.18 18.61
N MET A 165 -9.54 11.31 18.35
CA MET A 165 -8.76 11.55 17.14
C MET A 165 -7.29 11.23 17.37
N TYR A 166 -6.66 10.61 16.36
CA TYR A 166 -5.25 10.29 16.36
C TYR A 166 -4.56 10.80 15.09
N SER A 167 -3.61 11.72 15.27
CA SER A 167 -2.87 12.32 14.16
C SER A 167 -1.36 12.33 14.44
N ASP A 168 -0.59 12.73 13.46
CA ASP A 168 0.76 13.22 13.72
C ASP A 168 0.72 14.63 14.36
N ASN A 169 1.90 15.22 14.60
CA ASN A 169 2.02 16.57 15.16
C ASN A 169 1.93 17.68 14.10
N GLY A 170 1.29 17.42 12.95
CA GLY A 170 1.10 18.38 11.88
C GLY A 170 0.45 19.69 12.36
N LYS A 171 0.82 20.81 11.74
CA LYS A 171 0.27 22.13 12.11
C LYS A 171 -1.22 22.22 11.79
N GLU A 172 -1.66 21.52 10.76
CA GLU A 172 -3.05 21.42 10.31
C GLU A 172 -3.98 20.78 11.36
N PHE A 173 -3.46 19.93 12.23
CA PHE A 173 -4.24 19.29 13.31
C PHE A 173 -4.23 20.08 14.63
N LYS A 174 -3.81 21.35 14.56
CA LYS A 174 -3.81 22.31 15.68
C LYS A 174 -4.87 23.39 15.43
N GLY A 175 -4.84 24.50 16.11
CA GLY A 175 -5.71 25.66 15.85
C GLY A 175 -7.18 25.31 15.70
N ALA A 176 -7.78 25.64 14.56
CA ALA A 176 -9.21 25.44 14.26
C ALA A 176 -9.64 23.96 14.36
N PHE A 177 -8.81 23.03 13.88
CA PHE A 177 -9.08 21.60 14.01
C PHE A 177 -9.20 21.17 15.47
N LYS A 178 -8.27 21.61 16.31
CA LYS A 178 -8.30 21.32 17.76
C LYS A 178 -9.53 21.95 18.42
N ALA A 179 -9.88 23.18 18.05
CA ALA A 179 -11.06 23.87 18.57
C ALA A 179 -12.35 23.10 18.22
N LEU A 180 -12.46 22.57 17.00
CA LEU A 180 -13.59 21.76 16.58
C LEU A 180 -13.65 20.42 17.35
N CYS A 181 -12.52 19.73 17.52
CA CYS A 181 -12.44 18.53 18.37
C CYS A 181 -12.93 18.82 19.80
N GLN A 182 -12.52 19.95 20.38
CA GLN A 182 -12.94 20.35 21.72
C GLN A 182 -14.44 20.66 21.79
N LYS A 183 -15.01 21.34 20.77
CA LYS A 183 -16.45 21.59 20.64
C LYS A 183 -17.27 20.30 20.68
N HIS A 184 -16.77 19.23 20.06
CA HIS A 184 -17.40 17.91 20.01
C HIS A 184 -16.98 16.97 21.17
N ASN A 185 -16.22 17.47 22.16
CA ASN A 185 -15.65 16.68 23.26
C ASN A 185 -14.79 15.48 22.79
N ILE A 186 -14.08 15.63 21.68
CA ILE A 186 -13.22 14.62 21.09
C ILE A 186 -11.76 14.90 21.50
N PRO A 187 -11.16 14.12 22.39
CA PRO A 187 -9.75 14.24 22.75
C PRO A 187 -8.85 13.90 21.56
N GLN A 188 -7.76 14.66 21.41
CA GLN A 188 -6.73 14.39 20.44
C GLN A 188 -5.57 13.65 21.09
N ARG A 189 -5.08 12.62 20.38
CA ARG A 189 -3.82 11.93 20.68
C ARG A 189 -2.87 12.06 19.49
N PHE A 190 -1.59 12.21 19.80
CA PHE A 190 -0.56 12.41 18.79
C PHE A 190 0.42 11.23 18.76
N THR A 191 1.01 11.01 17.58
CA THR A 191 2.11 10.06 17.43
C THR A 191 3.28 10.46 18.35
N LYS A 192 3.88 9.47 19.01
CA LYS A 192 5.11 9.73 19.77
C LYS A 192 6.23 10.10 18.79
N PRO A 193 7.07 11.09 19.13
CA PRO A 193 8.25 11.40 18.34
C PRO A 193 9.07 10.12 18.06
N TYR A 194 9.61 10.01 16.85
CA TYR A 194 10.42 8.86 16.40
C TYR A 194 9.68 7.48 16.34
N HIS A 195 8.34 7.45 16.45
CA HIS A 195 7.53 6.25 16.25
C HIS A 195 6.50 6.44 15.11
N PRO A 196 6.92 6.63 13.85
CA PRO A 196 6.02 6.88 12.71
C PRO A 196 5.07 5.71 12.45
N GLN A 197 5.37 4.53 12.99
CA GLN A 197 4.54 3.32 12.80
C GLN A 197 3.14 3.42 13.42
N THR A 198 2.88 4.42 14.25
CA THR A 198 1.62 4.54 14.98
C THR A 198 0.48 5.13 14.15
N ASN A 199 0.75 5.94 13.10
CA ASN A 199 -0.24 6.44 12.14
C ASN A 199 -0.31 5.63 10.83
N GLY A 200 0.31 4.47 10.81
CA GLY A 200 0.45 3.64 9.60
C GLY A 200 -0.87 3.21 8.91
N LYS A 201 -2.04 3.40 9.57
CA LYS A 201 -3.36 3.14 8.96
C LYS A 201 -3.75 4.24 8.01
N ALA A 202 -3.68 5.49 8.43
CA ALA A 202 -3.95 6.66 7.59
C ALA A 202 -2.93 6.75 6.45
N GLU A 203 -1.62 6.59 6.73
CA GLU A 203 -0.57 6.55 5.70
C GLU A 203 -0.82 5.47 4.63
N ARG A 204 -1.24 4.26 5.04
CA ARG A 204 -1.56 3.17 4.12
C ARG A 204 -2.74 3.50 3.22
N VAL A 205 -3.78 4.12 3.78
CA VAL A 205 -4.96 4.55 3.02
C VAL A 205 -4.57 5.64 2.01
N ILE A 206 -3.83 6.65 2.43
CA ILE A 206 -3.29 7.69 1.54
C ILE A 206 -2.52 7.06 0.39
N LYS A 207 -1.61 6.12 0.68
CA LYS A 207 -0.85 5.42 -0.35
C LYS A 207 -1.76 4.65 -1.31
N THR A 208 -2.80 4.01 -0.81
CA THR A 208 -3.78 3.29 -1.63
C THR A 208 -4.55 4.23 -2.54
N ILE A 209 -5.12 5.30 -2.00
CA ILE A 209 -5.89 6.29 -2.77
C ILE A 209 -4.99 6.95 -3.83
N LYS A 210 -3.81 7.42 -3.45
CA LYS A 210 -2.84 8.00 -4.39
C LYS A 210 -2.43 7.02 -5.50
N GLY A 211 -2.30 5.74 -5.17
CA GLY A 211 -2.02 4.68 -6.15
C GLY A 211 -3.12 4.59 -7.21
N ILE A 212 -4.38 4.63 -6.78
CA ILE A 212 -5.54 4.60 -7.69
C ILE A 212 -5.66 5.91 -8.46
N LEU A 213 -5.55 7.07 -7.79
CA LEU A 213 -5.61 8.37 -8.47
C LEU A 213 -4.56 8.51 -9.58
N ARG A 214 -3.37 7.93 -9.41
CA ARG A 214 -2.30 7.95 -10.44
C ARG A 214 -2.65 7.20 -11.72
N THR A 215 -3.60 6.28 -11.68
CA THR A 215 -4.06 5.55 -12.87
C THR A 215 -5.11 6.31 -13.67
N HIS A 216 -5.60 7.44 -13.16
CA HIS A 216 -6.60 8.28 -13.79
C HIS A 216 -5.96 9.55 -14.37
N ARG A 217 -6.52 10.00 -15.51
CA ARG A 217 -6.26 11.33 -16.05
C ARG A 217 -7.43 12.21 -15.69
N PHE A 218 -7.15 13.38 -15.14
CA PHE A 218 -8.17 14.35 -14.72
C PHE A 218 -8.15 15.53 -15.67
N SER A 219 -9.32 16.01 -16.06
CA SER A 219 -9.50 17.25 -16.81
C SER A 219 -9.67 18.47 -15.89
N SER A 220 -10.11 18.25 -14.64
CA SER A 220 -10.29 19.32 -13.67
C SER A 220 -10.12 18.83 -12.22
N ARG A 221 -10.04 19.77 -11.28
CA ARG A 221 -9.96 19.48 -9.84
C ARG A 221 -11.28 18.90 -9.31
N GLU A 222 -12.40 19.35 -9.83
CA GLU A 222 -13.73 18.84 -9.51
C GLU A 222 -13.87 17.38 -9.95
N GLU A 223 -13.35 17.03 -11.12
CA GLU A 223 -13.33 15.65 -11.59
C GLU A 223 -12.48 14.77 -10.66
N ARG A 224 -11.28 15.24 -10.26
CA ARG A 224 -10.44 14.53 -9.29
C ARG A 224 -11.17 14.29 -7.96
N ARG A 225 -11.89 15.30 -7.46
CA ARG A 225 -12.69 15.21 -6.22
C ARG A 225 -13.82 14.20 -6.37
N ARG A 226 -14.55 14.21 -7.50
CA ARG A 226 -15.61 13.22 -7.80
C ARG A 226 -15.05 11.79 -7.85
N ILE A 227 -13.89 11.60 -8.46
CA ILE A 227 -13.21 10.30 -8.52
C ILE A 227 -12.74 9.87 -7.12
N LEU A 228 -12.25 10.79 -6.28
CA LEU A 228 -11.94 10.49 -4.88
C LEU A 228 -13.17 9.94 -4.15
N TYR A 229 -14.33 10.55 -4.28
CA TYR A 229 -15.56 10.06 -3.66
C TYR A 229 -15.97 8.67 -4.15
N ALA A 230 -15.78 8.39 -5.44
CA ALA A 230 -16.01 7.05 -5.98
C ALA A 230 -15.03 6.02 -5.40
N ILE A 231 -13.76 6.39 -5.21
CA ILE A 231 -12.73 5.56 -4.58
C ILE A 231 -13.10 5.29 -3.11
N VAL A 232 -13.50 6.30 -2.36
CA VAL A 232 -13.91 6.17 -0.94
C VAL A 232 -15.13 5.25 -0.82
N ARG A 233 -16.12 5.44 -1.69
CA ARG A 233 -17.30 4.58 -1.77
C ARG A 233 -16.91 3.12 -2.07
N HIS A 234 -16.09 2.90 -3.09
CA HIS A 234 -15.58 1.57 -3.42
C HIS A 234 -14.80 0.95 -2.25
N TYR A 235 -13.93 1.73 -1.61
CA TYR A 235 -13.15 1.31 -0.44
C TYR A 235 -14.05 0.82 0.70
N ASN A 236 -15.09 1.58 1.02
CA ASN A 236 -15.98 1.30 2.14
C ASN A 236 -16.95 0.13 1.87
N HIS A 237 -17.48 0.01 0.65
CA HIS A 237 -18.56 -0.93 0.35
C HIS A 237 -18.11 -2.21 -0.35
N ILE A 238 -17.00 -2.17 -1.10
CA ILE A 238 -16.65 -3.26 -2.02
C ILE A 238 -15.28 -3.86 -1.70
N ARG A 239 -14.29 -3.02 -1.38
CA ARG A 239 -12.91 -3.48 -1.21
C ARG A 239 -12.75 -4.39 0.00
N PRO A 240 -12.30 -5.66 -0.17
CA PRO A 240 -12.04 -6.54 0.96
C PRO A 240 -10.78 -6.13 1.73
N HIS A 241 -10.83 -6.22 3.05
CA HIS A 241 -9.73 -5.89 3.95
C HIS A 241 -9.27 -7.12 4.72
N GLN A 242 -8.00 -7.48 4.57
CA GLN A 242 -7.43 -8.64 5.26
C GLN A 242 -7.55 -8.53 6.80
N SER A 243 -7.46 -7.30 7.35
CA SER A 243 -7.62 -7.07 8.79
C SER A 243 -9.05 -7.23 9.30
N LEU A 244 -10.02 -7.29 8.40
CA LEU A 244 -11.45 -7.50 8.68
C LEU A 244 -11.92 -8.90 8.24
N GLY A 245 -11.00 -9.85 8.08
CA GLY A 245 -11.35 -11.19 7.60
C GLY A 245 -11.75 -11.26 6.13
N GLY A 246 -11.30 -10.30 5.31
CA GLY A 246 -11.59 -10.28 3.86
C GLY A 246 -12.93 -9.66 3.48
N ILE A 247 -13.59 -8.96 4.39
CA ILE A 247 -14.85 -8.23 4.11
C ILE A 247 -14.61 -6.73 3.98
N ALA A 248 -15.57 -6.02 3.38
CA ALA A 248 -15.53 -4.57 3.24
C ALA A 248 -15.82 -3.84 4.58
N PRO A 249 -15.32 -2.60 4.79
CA PRO A 249 -15.53 -1.83 6.00
C PRO A 249 -16.98 -1.71 6.45
N PHE A 250 -17.90 -1.33 5.56
CA PHE A 250 -19.32 -1.22 5.90
C PHE A 250 -19.97 -2.57 6.20
N THR A 251 -19.53 -3.66 5.56
CA THR A 251 -20.00 -5.02 5.91
C THR A 251 -19.54 -5.40 7.31
N SER A 252 -18.30 -5.08 7.68
CA SER A 252 -17.77 -5.29 9.03
C SER A 252 -18.54 -4.48 10.07
N LEU A 253 -18.82 -3.22 9.76
CA LEU A 253 -19.58 -2.34 10.65
C LEU A 253 -21.02 -2.84 10.85
N LYS A 254 -21.70 -3.26 9.77
CA LYS A 254 -23.04 -3.83 9.84
C LYS A 254 -23.05 -5.07 10.75
N LYS A 255 -22.10 -5.97 10.55
CA LYS A 255 -21.96 -7.17 11.40
C LYS A 255 -21.84 -6.81 12.88
N TYR A 256 -20.97 -5.85 13.22
CA TYR A 256 -20.81 -5.36 14.59
C TYR A 256 -22.13 -4.81 15.16
N ILE A 257 -22.87 -4.01 14.39
CA ILE A 257 -24.16 -3.44 14.81
C ILE A 257 -25.19 -4.54 15.05
N ASP A 258 -25.24 -5.54 14.16
CA ASP A 258 -26.21 -6.65 14.28
C ASP A 258 -25.89 -7.54 15.50
N GLU A 259 -24.60 -7.83 15.77
CA GLU A 259 -24.13 -8.56 16.95
C GLU A 259 -24.46 -7.79 18.24
N THR A 260 -24.17 -6.49 18.32
CA THR A 260 -24.47 -5.65 19.48
C THR A 260 -25.99 -5.57 19.76
N LYS A 261 -26.82 -5.48 18.70
CA LYS A 261 -28.28 -5.48 18.84
C LYS A 261 -28.81 -6.83 19.36
N ALA A 262 -28.19 -7.95 18.99
CA ALA A 262 -28.55 -9.26 19.49
C ALA A 262 -28.22 -9.37 20.99
N GLU A 263 -27.03 -8.96 21.41
CA GLU A 263 -26.62 -8.95 22.83
C GLU A 263 -27.54 -8.09 23.70
N ILE A 264 -28.00 -6.93 23.24
CA ILE A 264 -28.93 -6.05 23.98
C ILE A 264 -30.32 -6.70 24.12
N LYS A 265 -30.74 -7.53 23.16
CA LYS A 265 -32.06 -8.21 23.25
C LYS A 265 -32.07 -9.42 24.20
N GLU A 266 -30.88 -9.95 24.50
CA GLU A 266 -30.73 -11.08 25.43
C GLU A 266 -30.57 -10.63 26.90
N LEU A 267 -30.41 -9.32 27.14
CA LEU A 267 -30.38 -8.68 28.46
C LEU A 267 -31.76 -8.19 28.87
#